data_c85c219701836255e7648ff120ec3817
#
_entry.id   c85c219701836255e7648ff120ec3817
#
_cell.length_a   1.000
_cell.length_b   1.000
_cell.length_c   1.000
_cell.angle_alpha   90.00
_cell.angle_beta   90.00
_cell.angle_gamma   90.00
#
_symmetry.space_group_name_H-M   'P 1'
#
loop_
_entity.id
_entity.type
_entity.pdbx_description
1 polymer ?
#
loop_
_entity_poly.entity_id
_entity_poly.type
_entity_poly.pdbx_seq_one_letter_code
_entity_poly.pdbx_strand_id
1 'polypeptide(L)'
;MNGQMALSFSRERHAYTSGDRHRAQNQQDVLQAIIKKMASPAIITHYTDILNAIDGTFVTDMPMNEMARVANDQLNTGAEWSFQKSMVSGSGKMMKGGYYMPNTNLYYMIPDENSVKQNKEYIKKMLKGESFTAQ
;
A
#
# COMPACT_ATOMS: atom_id res chain seq x y z
N MET A 1 3.82 -15.12 10.78
CA MET A 1 4.99 -14.34 10.31
C MET A 1 5.26 -13.28 11.37
N ASN A 2 6.52 -13.13 11.82
CA ASN A 2 6.94 -12.04 12.69
C ASN A 2 7.35 -10.81 11.87
N GLY A 3 7.65 -9.67 12.54
CA GLY A 3 7.99 -8.43 11.84
C GLY A 3 9.24 -8.51 10.96
N GLN A 4 10.27 -9.24 11.40
CA GLN A 4 11.49 -9.42 10.61
C GLN A 4 11.23 -10.24 9.34
N MET A 5 10.44 -11.29 9.42
CA MET A 5 10.03 -12.07 8.25
C MET A 5 9.16 -11.24 7.29
N ALA A 6 8.23 -10.42 7.82
CA ALA A 6 7.42 -9.52 7.00
C ALA A 6 8.28 -8.48 6.27
N LEU A 7 9.29 -7.93 6.96
CA LEU A 7 10.23 -6.99 6.36
C LEU A 7 11.07 -7.66 5.25
N SER A 8 11.59 -8.86 5.48
CA SER A 8 12.33 -9.62 4.47
C SER A 8 11.47 -9.94 3.26
N PHE A 9 10.23 -10.40 3.48
CA PHE A 9 9.26 -10.69 2.43
C PHE A 9 8.92 -9.43 1.60
N SER A 10 8.70 -8.29 2.25
CA SER A 10 8.39 -7.03 1.57
C SER A 10 9.57 -6.45 0.75
N ARG A 11 10.79 -6.90 1.00
CA ARG A 11 12.02 -6.46 0.32
C ARG A 11 12.48 -7.42 -0.78
N GLU A 12 11.90 -8.62 -0.87
CA GLU A 12 12.33 -9.65 -1.82
C GLU A 12 12.15 -9.19 -3.28
N ARG A 13 13.21 -9.30 -4.06
CA ARG A 13 13.26 -8.93 -5.49
C ARG A 13 13.80 -10.03 -6.38
N HIS A 14 14.61 -10.92 -5.82
CA HIS A 14 15.45 -11.84 -6.61
C HIS A 14 14.81 -13.21 -6.82
N ALA A 15 13.83 -13.57 -5.98
CA ALA A 15 13.13 -14.85 -6.10
C ALA A 15 12.19 -14.94 -7.32
N TYR A 16 11.94 -13.81 -8.01
CA TYR A 16 10.95 -13.75 -9.08
C TYR A 16 11.48 -13.00 -10.30
N THR A 17 11.12 -13.48 -11.50
CA THR A 17 11.52 -12.85 -12.78
C THR A 17 10.98 -11.43 -12.95
N SER A 18 9.84 -11.12 -12.33
CA SER A 18 9.23 -9.76 -12.34
C SER A 18 9.74 -8.86 -11.21
N GLY A 19 10.79 -9.25 -10.52
CA GLY A 19 11.53 -8.56 -9.46
C GLY A 19 10.83 -7.42 -8.73
N ASP A 20 10.89 -6.23 -9.29
CA ASP A 20 10.37 -5.02 -8.66
C ASP A 20 8.83 -4.97 -8.57
N ARG A 21 8.13 -5.50 -9.57
CA ARG A 21 6.66 -5.60 -9.52
C ARG A 21 6.20 -6.57 -8.43
N HIS A 22 6.88 -7.70 -8.30
CA HIS A 22 6.57 -8.68 -7.26
C HIS A 22 6.84 -8.11 -5.86
N ARG A 23 7.94 -7.35 -5.70
CA ARG A 23 8.20 -6.63 -4.46
C ARG A 23 7.05 -5.68 -4.10
N ALA A 24 6.52 -4.92 -5.06
CA ALA A 24 5.39 -4.03 -4.83
C ALA A 24 4.13 -4.81 -4.41
N GLN A 25 3.87 -5.99 -4.99
CA GLN A 25 2.79 -6.87 -4.56
C GLN A 25 3.01 -7.37 -3.12
N ASN A 26 4.22 -7.83 -2.80
CA ASN A 26 4.56 -8.27 -1.44
C ASN A 26 4.34 -7.15 -0.40
N GLN A 27 4.68 -5.90 -0.74
CA GLN A 27 4.43 -4.74 0.11
C GLN A 27 2.93 -4.50 0.33
N GLN A 28 2.11 -4.61 -0.72
CA GLN A 28 0.65 -4.51 -0.62
C GLN A 28 0.07 -5.65 0.25
N ASP A 29 0.59 -6.87 0.11
CA ASP A 29 0.14 -8.02 0.90
C ASP A 29 0.47 -7.85 2.38
N VAL A 30 1.67 -7.38 2.71
CA VAL A 30 2.07 -7.08 4.09
C VAL A 30 1.20 -5.97 4.67
N LEU A 31 0.98 -4.88 3.93
CA LEU A 31 0.12 -3.78 4.37
C LEU A 31 -1.32 -4.26 4.64
N GLN A 32 -1.88 -5.02 3.71
CA GLN A 32 -3.22 -5.61 3.89
C GLN A 32 -3.30 -6.50 5.13
N ALA A 33 -2.28 -7.34 5.36
CA ALA A 33 -2.23 -8.21 6.54
C ALA A 33 -2.13 -7.41 7.85
N ILE A 34 -1.36 -6.32 7.85
CA ILE A 34 -1.25 -5.40 9.00
C ILE A 34 -2.61 -4.78 9.30
N ILE A 35 -3.28 -4.20 8.30
CA ILE A 35 -4.58 -3.54 8.48
C ILE A 35 -5.62 -4.55 8.98
N LYS A 36 -5.71 -5.74 8.37
CA LYS A 36 -6.62 -6.80 8.84
C LYS A 36 -6.36 -7.20 10.28
N LYS A 37 -5.10 -7.30 10.67
CA LYS A 37 -4.74 -7.62 12.05
C LYS A 37 -5.11 -6.49 13.01
N MET A 38 -4.83 -5.25 12.65
CA MET A 38 -5.18 -4.07 13.46
C MET A 38 -6.69 -3.90 13.61
N ALA A 39 -7.47 -4.20 12.58
CA ALA A 39 -8.93 -4.12 12.60
C ALA A 39 -9.59 -5.29 13.37
N SER A 40 -8.82 -6.28 13.84
CA SER A 40 -9.39 -7.39 14.61
C SER A 40 -9.85 -6.93 16.01
N PRO A 41 -10.98 -7.46 16.55
CA PRO A 41 -11.49 -7.06 17.86
C PRO A 41 -10.47 -7.21 18.99
N ALA A 42 -9.61 -8.24 18.94
CA ALA A 42 -8.58 -8.49 19.93
C ALA A 42 -7.48 -7.42 19.98
N ILE A 43 -7.23 -6.74 18.87
CA ILE A 43 -6.17 -5.74 18.74
C ILE A 43 -6.71 -4.32 18.89
N ILE A 44 -7.90 -4.07 18.34
CA ILE A 44 -8.44 -2.70 18.32
C ILE A 44 -8.79 -2.17 19.72
N THR A 45 -9.06 -3.05 20.69
CA THR A 45 -9.21 -2.66 22.10
C THR A 45 -7.91 -2.10 22.71
N HIS A 46 -6.76 -2.36 22.08
CA HIS A 46 -5.44 -1.88 22.49
C HIS A 46 -4.89 -0.81 21.53
N TYR A 47 -5.78 -0.09 20.81
CA TYR A 47 -5.34 0.87 19.79
C TYR A 47 -4.39 1.96 20.33
N THR A 48 -4.58 2.38 21.58
CA THR A 48 -3.70 3.37 22.22
C THR A 48 -2.27 2.85 22.36
N ASP A 49 -2.11 1.59 22.74
CA ASP A 49 -0.79 0.96 22.87
C ASP A 49 -0.11 0.84 21.50
N ILE A 50 -0.89 0.55 20.45
CA ILE A 50 -0.40 0.49 19.07
C ILE A 50 0.04 1.88 18.63
N LEU A 51 -0.76 2.92 18.86
CA LEU A 51 -0.42 4.28 18.49
C LEU A 51 0.87 4.75 19.19
N ASN A 52 1.01 4.44 20.47
CA ASN A 52 2.22 4.73 21.23
C ASN A 52 3.44 3.97 20.71
N ALA A 53 3.26 2.70 20.28
CA ALA A 53 4.34 1.88 19.75
C ALA A 53 4.85 2.32 18.38
N ILE A 54 4.01 3.00 17.59
CA ILE A 54 4.37 3.52 16.28
C ILE A 54 4.69 5.03 16.28
N ASP A 55 4.54 5.68 17.43
CA ASP A 55 4.87 7.10 17.56
C ASP A 55 6.33 7.34 17.17
N GLY A 56 6.57 8.36 16.36
CA GLY A 56 7.89 8.69 15.81
C GLY A 56 8.40 7.74 14.70
N THR A 57 7.67 6.66 14.37
CA THR A 57 8.10 5.73 13.29
C THR A 57 7.66 6.18 11.91
N PHE A 58 6.64 7.03 11.82
CA PHE A 58 6.17 7.63 10.57
C PHE A 58 5.61 9.04 10.82
N VAL A 59 5.57 9.84 9.77
CA VAL A 59 4.97 11.17 9.80
C VAL A 59 3.63 11.12 9.08
N THR A 60 2.59 11.66 9.71
CA THR A 60 1.24 11.75 9.14
C THR A 60 0.62 13.11 9.42
N ASP A 61 -0.23 13.58 8.53
CA ASP A 61 -1.08 14.74 8.70
C ASP A 61 -2.43 14.42 9.38
N MET A 62 -2.70 13.13 9.62
CA MET A 62 -3.92 12.71 10.33
C MET A 62 -3.80 12.98 11.83
N PRO A 63 -4.65 13.85 12.41
CA PRO A 63 -4.64 14.12 13.84
C PRO A 63 -5.01 12.88 14.67
N MET A 64 -4.49 12.79 15.89
CA MET A 64 -4.73 11.67 16.79
C MET A 64 -6.23 11.44 17.09
N ASN A 65 -7.02 12.49 17.20
CA ASN A 65 -8.47 12.38 17.39
C ASN A 65 -9.19 11.74 16.20
N GLU A 66 -8.73 11.97 14.98
CA GLU A 66 -9.28 11.29 13.79
C GLU A 66 -8.91 9.81 13.78
N MET A 67 -7.68 9.46 14.15
CA MET A 67 -7.28 8.06 14.31
C MET A 67 -8.14 7.35 15.37
N ALA A 68 -8.39 8.01 16.51
CA ALA A 68 -9.25 7.49 17.56
C ALA A 68 -10.71 7.32 17.09
N ARG A 69 -11.22 8.24 16.27
CA ARG A 69 -12.56 8.11 15.67
C ARG A 69 -12.66 6.88 14.77
N VAL A 70 -11.69 6.66 13.89
CA VAL A 70 -11.65 5.47 13.01
C VAL A 70 -11.61 4.18 13.84
N ALA A 71 -10.78 4.14 14.90
CA ALA A 71 -10.70 2.98 15.78
C ALA A 71 -12.04 2.73 16.52
N ASN A 72 -12.68 3.77 17.04
CA ASN A 72 -13.97 3.66 17.72
C ASN A 72 -15.09 3.26 16.74
N ASP A 73 -15.11 3.79 15.54
CA ASP A 73 -16.08 3.40 14.51
C ASP A 73 -15.93 1.91 14.17
N GLN A 74 -14.70 1.44 14.00
CA GLN A 74 -14.42 0.02 13.78
C GLN A 74 -14.88 -0.87 14.95
N LEU A 75 -14.68 -0.43 16.20
CA LEU A 75 -15.16 -1.15 17.39
C LEU A 75 -16.69 -1.24 17.41
N ASN A 76 -17.36 -0.15 17.09
CA ASN A 76 -18.82 -0.05 17.15
C ASN A 76 -19.52 -0.79 16.01
N THR A 77 -18.95 -0.73 14.80
CA THR A 77 -19.59 -1.31 13.61
C THR A 77 -19.18 -2.76 13.38
N GLY A 78 -17.97 -3.15 13.79
CA GLY A 78 -17.40 -4.46 13.46
C GLY A 78 -17.27 -4.70 11.95
N ALA A 79 -17.30 -3.63 11.14
CA ALA A 79 -17.33 -3.72 9.69
C ALA A 79 -16.08 -4.44 9.13
N GLU A 80 -16.31 -5.34 8.18
CA GLU A 80 -15.19 -5.99 7.48
C GLU A 80 -14.55 -5.06 6.46
N TRP A 81 -13.22 -5.00 6.48
CA TRP A 81 -12.45 -4.23 5.51
C TRP A 81 -12.34 -4.99 4.19
N SER A 82 -12.85 -4.39 3.12
CA SER A 82 -12.66 -4.86 1.76
C SER A 82 -11.42 -4.20 1.15
N PHE A 83 -10.55 -5.02 0.54
CA PHE A 83 -9.31 -4.54 -0.07
C PHE A 83 -9.32 -4.78 -1.56
N GLN A 84 -9.08 -3.73 -2.33
CA GLN A 84 -8.82 -3.80 -3.75
C GLN A 84 -7.36 -3.40 -3.99
N LYS A 85 -6.63 -4.23 -4.72
CA LYS A 85 -5.23 -3.97 -5.07
C LYS A 85 -5.15 -3.71 -6.57
N SER A 86 -4.44 -2.67 -6.94
CA SER A 86 -4.19 -2.37 -8.35
C SER A 86 -2.80 -1.78 -8.52
N MET A 87 -2.24 -1.95 -9.70
CA MET A 87 -0.91 -1.46 -10.04
C MET A 87 -0.91 -0.91 -11.47
N VAL A 88 -0.28 0.23 -11.67
CA VAL A 88 -0.06 0.75 -13.02
C VAL A 88 0.92 -0.16 -13.76
N SER A 89 0.52 -0.67 -14.91
CA SER A 89 1.39 -1.42 -15.81
C SER A 89 2.19 -0.49 -16.72
N GLY A 90 3.24 -1.02 -17.33
CA GLY A 90 4.07 -0.27 -18.27
C GLY A 90 5.14 -1.15 -18.90
N SER A 91 5.96 -0.54 -19.76
CA SER A 91 7.08 -1.18 -20.43
C SER A 91 8.41 -0.61 -19.98
N GLY A 92 9.42 -1.49 -19.85
CA GLY A 92 10.79 -1.08 -19.52
C GLY A 92 11.50 -0.49 -20.75
N LYS A 93 12.23 0.64 -20.53
CA LYS A 93 13.04 1.27 -21.57
C LYS A 93 14.34 1.81 -20.99
N MET A 94 15.45 1.58 -21.70
CA MET A 94 16.72 2.23 -21.41
C MET A 94 16.75 3.58 -22.13
N MET A 95 16.93 4.67 -21.39
CA MET A 95 16.99 6.02 -21.95
C MET A 95 17.82 6.97 -21.10
N LYS A 96 18.31 8.04 -21.72
CA LYS A 96 18.97 9.16 -21.04
C LYS A 96 17.94 10.15 -20.49
N GLY A 97 18.33 11.02 -19.58
CA GLY A 97 17.49 12.14 -19.12
C GLY A 97 17.21 12.15 -17.62
N GLY A 98 17.89 11.33 -16.84
CA GLY A 98 17.81 11.41 -15.36
C GLY A 98 18.38 12.72 -14.86
N TYR A 99 17.73 13.37 -13.89
CA TYR A 99 18.15 14.65 -13.32
C TYR A 99 19.61 14.64 -12.83
N TYR A 100 20.01 13.60 -12.10
CA TYR A 100 21.37 13.48 -11.56
C TYR A 100 22.40 12.88 -12.54
N MET A 101 21.94 12.16 -13.56
CA MET A 101 22.80 11.43 -14.52
C MET A 101 22.28 11.60 -15.95
N PRO A 102 22.22 12.82 -16.51
CA PRO A 102 21.52 13.13 -17.76
C PRO A 102 22.11 12.43 -18.98
N ASN A 103 23.40 12.09 -18.94
CA ASN A 103 24.11 11.45 -20.06
C ASN A 103 24.23 9.93 -19.93
N THR A 104 23.75 9.34 -18.83
CA THR A 104 23.81 7.90 -18.57
C THR A 104 22.50 7.24 -18.98
N ASN A 105 22.60 6.08 -19.67
CA ASN A 105 21.43 5.26 -19.95
C ASN A 105 20.97 4.59 -18.65
N LEU A 106 19.75 4.92 -18.21
CA LEU A 106 19.11 4.35 -17.05
C LEU A 106 17.86 3.60 -17.46
N TYR A 107 17.45 2.61 -16.68
CA TYR A 107 16.19 1.92 -16.85
C TYR A 107 15.05 2.78 -16.35
N TYR A 108 14.04 2.96 -17.20
CA TYR A 108 12.76 3.61 -16.86
C TYR A 108 11.62 2.66 -17.15
N MET A 109 10.64 2.65 -16.31
CA MET A 109 9.34 2.05 -16.57
C MET A 109 8.43 3.14 -17.12
N ILE A 110 8.04 2.99 -18.39
CA ILE A 110 7.11 3.92 -19.06
C ILE A 110 5.70 3.42 -18.77
N PRO A 111 4.88 4.18 -18.03
CA PRO A 111 3.53 3.76 -17.69
C PRO A 111 2.66 3.62 -18.95
N ASP A 112 1.82 2.60 -18.98
CA ASP A 112 0.76 2.46 -19.96
C ASP A 112 -0.38 3.42 -19.64
N GLU A 113 -0.75 4.28 -20.61
CA GLU A 113 -1.76 5.32 -20.40
C GLU A 113 -3.15 4.75 -20.08
N ASN A 114 -3.52 3.60 -20.65
CA ASN A 114 -4.80 2.97 -20.37
C ASN A 114 -4.82 2.43 -18.94
N SER A 115 -3.70 1.84 -18.49
CA SER A 115 -3.54 1.40 -17.11
C SER A 115 -3.63 2.57 -16.14
N VAL A 116 -3.02 3.72 -16.46
CA VAL A 116 -3.15 4.94 -15.64
C VAL A 116 -4.59 5.42 -15.56
N LYS A 117 -5.30 5.48 -16.71
CA LYS A 117 -6.72 5.87 -16.75
C LYS A 117 -7.59 4.92 -15.93
N GLN A 118 -7.38 3.62 -16.06
CA GLN A 118 -8.11 2.60 -15.32
C GLN A 118 -7.91 2.74 -13.81
N ASN A 119 -6.67 2.92 -13.36
CA ASN A 119 -6.39 3.13 -11.94
C ASN A 119 -7.01 4.43 -11.39
N LYS A 120 -7.03 5.51 -12.18
CA LYS A 120 -7.76 6.74 -11.82
C LYS A 120 -9.26 6.49 -11.64
N GLU A 121 -9.89 5.70 -12.51
CA GLU A 121 -11.31 5.38 -12.38
C GLU A 121 -11.60 4.49 -11.15
N TYR A 122 -10.71 3.55 -10.80
CA TYR A 122 -10.81 2.78 -9.55
C TYR A 122 -10.82 3.69 -8.32
N ILE A 123 -9.88 4.64 -8.26
CA ILE A 123 -9.81 5.62 -7.17
C ILE A 123 -11.08 6.47 -7.09
N LYS A 124 -11.59 6.96 -8.23
CA LYS A 124 -12.83 7.74 -8.27
C LYS A 124 -14.04 6.95 -7.77
N LYS A 125 -14.18 5.68 -8.19
CA LYS A 125 -15.26 4.79 -7.72
C LYS A 125 -15.17 4.56 -6.22
N MET A 126 -13.96 4.28 -5.72
CA MET A 126 -13.73 4.11 -4.29
C MET A 126 -14.15 5.35 -3.48
N LEU A 127 -13.76 6.56 -3.94
CA LEU A 127 -14.12 7.82 -3.27
C LEU A 127 -15.62 8.10 -3.28
N LYS A 128 -16.36 7.54 -4.23
CA LYS A 128 -17.83 7.64 -4.30
C LYS A 128 -18.56 6.51 -3.56
N GLY A 129 -17.82 5.55 -2.97
CA GLY A 129 -18.43 4.36 -2.37
C GLY A 129 -19.00 3.37 -3.39
N GLU A 130 -18.64 3.48 -4.67
CA GLU A 130 -19.10 2.57 -5.72
C GLU A 130 -18.31 1.26 -5.69
N SER A 131 -18.99 0.14 -5.88
CA SER A 131 -18.33 -1.16 -5.99
C SER A 131 -17.57 -1.30 -7.31
N PHE A 132 -16.39 -1.90 -7.25
CA PHE A 132 -15.58 -2.25 -8.43
C PHE A 132 -14.68 -3.46 -8.10
N THR A 133 -14.16 -4.09 -9.13
CA THR A 133 -13.13 -5.13 -8.99
C THR A 133 -11.88 -4.65 -9.73
N ALA A 134 -10.77 -4.51 -9.00
CA ALA A 134 -9.48 -4.23 -9.62
C ALA A 134 -8.93 -5.49 -10.31
N GLN A 135 -8.35 -5.34 -11.48
CA GLN A 135 -7.74 -6.40 -12.29
C GLN A 135 -6.21 -6.41 -12.11
#